data_ba2acbd59eef885f301121143d1a4f68
#
_entry.id   ba2acbd59eef885f301121143d1a4f68
#
_cell.length_a   1.000
_cell.length_b   1.000
_cell.length_c   1.000
_cell.angle_alpha   90.00
_cell.angle_beta   90.00
_cell.angle_gamma   90.00
#
_symmetry.space_group_name_H-M   'P 1'
#
loop_
_entity.id
_entity.type
_entity.pdbx_description
1 polymer ?
#
loop_
_entity_poly.entity_id
_entity_poly.type
_entity_poly.pdbx_seq_one_letter_code
_entity_poly.pdbx_strand_id
1 'polypeptide(L)'
;MSRRGLACAVAALALSTVPVAVLSPSAVSQEVSPEQQQEGAPQAEDPEDLPGLIERMADVAQRVSAKGEEVKGLEDELAESEKEIGELELKAEEAQRTSEDASAAVAEQQERIDALAQKRYRRNAAATSVSAALNANDVASAVERMGYLGALSKAAKREEDAMVAASAAADNAHQEAVDAAEEARHKRDELQVKRDSVLKEKAELEEQQKELEATVDGLSPEAREAWVQHFGGSSDLDLAALADGSGSAAVEAALSRIGAPYGWGATGPDVFDCSGLMVWSYQQMGKSIPRTSQAQLAGGTPVPLDQLQPGDIVGYYPGVTHVGMYIGDGQIVHASTYGVPVAVVPLNSMPVEGAVRY
;
A
#
# COMPACT_ATOMS: atom_id res chain seq x y z
N MET A 1 41.25 -6.38 47.56
CA MET A 1 41.54 -7.54 46.70
C MET A 1 40.30 -7.89 45.92
N SER A 2 40.47 -8.00 44.65
CA SER A 2 39.54 -8.46 43.60
C SER A 2 38.28 -7.63 43.33
N ARG A 3 38.41 -6.68 42.39
CA ARG A 3 37.32 -6.02 41.66
C ARG A 3 36.76 -7.04 40.66
N ARG A 4 35.52 -7.45 40.81
CA ARG A 4 34.75 -8.06 39.72
C ARG A 4 33.86 -6.98 39.10
N GLY A 5 34.31 -6.43 37.97
CA GLY A 5 33.52 -5.58 37.13
C GLY A 5 32.47 -6.44 36.42
N LEU A 6 31.19 -6.07 36.57
CA LEU A 6 30.11 -6.52 35.69
C LEU A 6 30.22 -5.65 34.42
N ALA A 7 30.73 -6.28 33.36
CA ALA A 7 30.69 -5.69 32.03
C ALA A 7 29.28 -5.87 31.49
N CYS A 8 28.51 -4.74 31.34
CA CYS A 8 27.35 -4.72 30.47
C CYS A 8 27.85 -4.92 29.04
N ALA A 9 27.55 -6.06 28.46
CA ALA A 9 27.77 -6.34 27.06
C ALA A 9 26.68 -5.60 26.25
N VAL A 10 27.07 -4.45 25.69
CA VAL A 10 26.32 -3.85 24.58
C VAL A 10 26.50 -4.78 23.39
N ALA A 11 25.48 -5.58 23.06
CA ALA A 11 25.46 -6.36 21.85
C ALA A 11 25.20 -5.43 20.67
N ALA A 12 26.27 -4.95 20.04
CA ALA A 12 26.20 -4.38 18.70
C ALA A 12 25.81 -5.51 17.74
N LEU A 13 24.60 -5.45 17.16
CA LEU A 13 24.22 -6.31 16.05
C LEU A 13 25.08 -5.93 14.84
N ALA A 14 26.18 -6.66 14.65
CA ALA A 14 26.91 -6.65 13.40
C ALA A 14 26.08 -7.44 12.37
N LEU A 15 25.74 -6.79 11.26
CA LEU A 15 25.25 -7.46 10.05
C LEU A 15 26.32 -8.46 9.59
N SER A 16 26.14 -9.73 9.90
CA SER A 16 26.92 -10.81 9.30
C SER A 16 26.26 -11.18 7.97
N THR A 17 26.89 -10.75 6.87
CA THR A 17 26.65 -11.31 5.55
C THR A 17 27.08 -12.76 5.52
N VAL A 18 26.11 -13.67 5.48
CA VAL A 18 26.34 -15.08 5.25
C VAL A 18 26.55 -15.27 3.75
N PRO A 19 27.68 -15.84 3.29
CA PRO A 19 27.84 -16.20 1.88
C PRO A 19 26.93 -17.40 1.58
N VAL A 20 26.00 -17.21 0.65
CA VAL A 20 25.21 -18.30 0.08
C VAL A 20 26.16 -19.20 -0.71
N ALA A 21 26.41 -20.39 -0.21
CA ALA A 21 27.08 -21.43 -0.95
C ALA A 21 26.14 -21.91 -2.07
N VAL A 22 26.52 -21.63 -3.30
CA VAL A 22 25.85 -22.16 -4.50
C VAL A 22 26.17 -23.66 -4.56
N LEU A 23 25.21 -24.49 -4.16
CA LEU A 23 25.20 -25.91 -4.46
C LEU A 23 24.68 -26.09 -5.88
N SER A 24 25.54 -26.39 -6.82
CA SER A 24 25.18 -26.82 -8.15
C SER A 24 24.48 -28.17 -8.11
N PRO A 25 23.26 -28.33 -8.64
CA PRO A 25 22.68 -29.64 -8.86
C PRO A 25 23.30 -30.27 -10.10
N SER A 26 23.79 -31.48 -9.92
CA SER A 26 24.30 -32.35 -11.00
C SER A 26 23.24 -32.59 -12.04
N ALA A 27 23.61 -32.37 -13.30
CA ALA A 27 22.81 -32.66 -14.46
C ALA A 27 22.47 -34.15 -14.55
N VAL A 28 21.18 -34.46 -14.46
CA VAL A 28 20.61 -35.69 -15.01
C VAL A 28 19.98 -35.29 -16.35
N SER A 29 20.66 -35.63 -17.44
CA SER A 29 20.16 -35.49 -18.79
C SER A 29 19.01 -36.48 -18.98
N GLN A 30 17.78 -36.03 -18.98
CA GLN A 30 16.66 -36.69 -19.65
C GLN A 30 16.43 -35.98 -20.96
N GLU A 31 16.69 -36.70 -22.06
CA GLU A 31 16.24 -36.33 -23.39
C GLU A 31 14.71 -36.31 -23.38
N VAL A 32 14.13 -35.12 -23.38
CA VAL A 32 12.73 -34.91 -23.72
C VAL A 32 12.70 -34.43 -25.17
N SER A 33 12.08 -35.23 -26.02
CA SER A 33 11.83 -34.93 -27.42
C SER A 33 11.12 -33.58 -27.58
N PRO A 34 11.49 -32.75 -28.60
CA PRO A 34 10.85 -31.47 -28.84
C PRO A 34 9.59 -31.67 -29.67
N GLU A 35 8.48 -31.92 -28.99
CA GLU A 35 7.14 -31.73 -29.52
C GLU A 35 6.31 -30.97 -28.48
N GLN A 36 6.67 -29.72 -28.28
CA GLN A 36 5.72 -28.73 -27.73
C GLN A 36 5.44 -27.74 -28.85
N GLN A 37 4.21 -27.83 -29.31
CA GLN A 37 3.56 -26.98 -30.28
C GLN A 37 3.81 -25.51 -29.87
N GLN A 38 4.56 -24.79 -30.69
CA GLN A 38 4.39 -23.36 -30.84
C GLN A 38 2.93 -23.16 -31.27
N GLU A 39 2.06 -22.73 -30.38
CA GLU A 39 0.87 -22.00 -30.77
C GLU A 39 1.36 -20.71 -31.41
N GLY A 40 1.55 -20.77 -32.72
CA GLY A 40 1.91 -19.62 -33.53
C GLY A 40 0.83 -18.56 -33.42
N ALA A 41 1.25 -17.30 -33.44
CA ALA A 41 0.35 -16.17 -33.65
C ALA A 41 -0.65 -16.51 -34.76
N PRO A 42 -1.94 -16.14 -34.63
CA PRO A 42 -2.96 -16.48 -35.63
C PRO A 42 -2.54 -15.90 -36.99
N GLN A 43 -2.07 -16.77 -37.86
CA GLN A 43 -1.85 -16.41 -39.25
C GLN A 43 -3.22 -16.13 -39.86
N ALA A 44 -3.32 -15.04 -40.61
CA ALA A 44 -4.53 -14.67 -41.36
C ALA A 44 -4.82 -15.79 -42.37
N GLU A 45 -5.60 -16.79 -41.96
CA GLU A 45 -6.10 -17.86 -42.79
C GLU A 45 -7.56 -17.54 -43.07
N ASP A 46 -7.81 -17.20 -44.35
CA ASP A 46 -9.08 -17.01 -45.01
C ASP A 46 -9.79 -15.66 -44.80
N PRO A 47 -9.98 -14.85 -45.88
CA PRO A 47 -10.79 -13.62 -45.80
C PRO A 47 -12.27 -13.88 -45.50
N GLU A 48 -12.70 -15.16 -45.40
CA GLU A 48 -14.06 -15.53 -45.05
C GLU A 48 -14.37 -15.55 -43.56
N ASP A 49 -13.36 -15.50 -42.65
CA ASP A 49 -13.55 -15.55 -41.18
C ASP A 49 -13.13 -14.24 -40.44
N LEU A 50 -13.23 -13.09 -41.12
CA LEU A 50 -12.93 -11.79 -40.49
C LEU A 50 -13.74 -11.53 -39.20
N PRO A 51 -15.06 -11.82 -39.12
CA PRO A 51 -15.82 -11.63 -37.89
C PRO A 51 -15.30 -12.50 -36.74
N GLY A 52 -14.96 -13.77 -37.00
CA GLY A 52 -14.42 -14.67 -35.97
C GLY A 52 -13.00 -14.25 -35.50
N LEU A 53 -12.19 -13.68 -36.39
CA LEU A 53 -10.90 -13.10 -35.98
C LEU A 53 -11.11 -11.92 -35.03
N ILE A 54 -11.96 -10.97 -35.37
CA ILE A 54 -12.27 -9.79 -34.55
C ILE A 54 -12.83 -10.21 -33.18
N GLU A 55 -13.71 -11.21 -33.11
CA GLU A 55 -14.26 -11.70 -31.85
C GLU A 55 -13.18 -12.31 -30.93
N ARG A 56 -12.30 -13.16 -31.50
CA ARG A 56 -11.17 -13.72 -30.73
C ARG A 56 -10.20 -12.66 -30.23
N MET A 57 -9.88 -11.67 -31.06
CA MET A 57 -9.05 -10.55 -30.66
C MET A 57 -9.74 -9.68 -29.58
N ALA A 58 -11.05 -9.49 -29.66
CA ALA A 58 -11.83 -8.75 -28.67
C ALA A 58 -11.82 -9.46 -27.30
N ASP A 59 -11.92 -10.80 -27.29
CA ASP A 59 -11.79 -11.59 -26.06
C ASP A 59 -10.39 -11.44 -25.42
N VAL A 60 -9.33 -11.48 -26.24
CA VAL A 60 -7.96 -11.22 -25.76
C VAL A 60 -7.84 -9.80 -25.20
N ALA A 61 -8.32 -8.80 -25.94
CA ALA A 61 -8.27 -7.40 -25.51
C ALA A 61 -9.00 -7.18 -24.18
N GLN A 62 -10.15 -7.80 -23.99
CA GLN A 62 -10.91 -7.75 -22.74
C GLN A 62 -10.12 -8.38 -21.57
N ARG A 63 -9.50 -9.55 -21.79
CA ARG A 63 -8.67 -10.19 -20.75
C ARG A 63 -7.46 -9.36 -20.38
N VAL A 64 -6.79 -8.77 -21.35
CA VAL A 64 -5.66 -7.87 -21.13
C VAL A 64 -6.11 -6.62 -20.36
N SER A 65 -7.27 -6.04 -20.71
CA SER A 65 -7.85 -4.90 -19.99
C SER A 65 -8.21 -5.27 -18.55
N ALA A 66 -8.85 -6.42 -18.32
CA ALA A 66 -9.18 -6.94 -17.00
C ALA A 66 -7.93 -7.14 -16.14
N LYS A 67 -6.89 -7.76 -16.70
CA LYS A 67 -5.61 -7.94 -16.01
C LYS A 67 -4.91 -6.61 -15.72
N GLY A 68 -5.03 -5.63 -16.61
CA GLY A 68 -4.53 -4.27 -16.40
C GLY A 68 -5.19 -3.58 -15.21
N GLU A 69 -6.50 -3.70 -15.06
CA GLU A 69 -7.22 -3.15 -13.91
C GLU A 69 -6.84 -3.87 -12.60
N GLU A 70 -6.64 -5.19 -12.63
CA GLU A 70 -6.18 -5.97 -11.48
C GLU A 70 -4.78 -5.53 -11.02
N VAL A 71 -3.82 -5.42 -11.94
CA VAL A 71 -2.45 -4.98 -11.63
C VAL A 71 -2.44 -3.57 -11.04
N LYS A 72 -3.22 -2.64 -11.58
CA LYS A 72 -3.36 -1.28 -10.99
C LYS A 72 -3.92 -1.34 -9.57
N GLY A 73 -4.93 -2.17 -9.31
CA GLY A 73 -5.47 -2.37 -7.97
C GLY A 73 -4.40 -2.88 -6.98
N LEU A 74 -3.56 -3.83 -7.43
CA LEU A 74 -2.43 -4.33 -6.63
C LEU A 74 -1.35 -3.25 -6.40
N GLU A 75 -1.08 -2.38 -7.38
CA GLU A 75 -0.17 -1.24 -7.21
C GLU A 75 -0.71 -0.23 -6.17
N ASP A 76 -2.02 0.07 -6.20
CA ASP A 76 -2.65 0.95 -5.20
C ASP A 76 -2.59 0.34 -3.78
N GLU A 77 -2.87 -0.96 -3.64
CA GLU A 77 -2.73 -1.67 -2.36
C GLU A 77 -1.28 -1.74 -1.88
N LEU A 78 -0.32 -1.86 -2.80
CA LEU A 78 1.10 -1.83 -2.49
C LEU A 78 1.50 -0.47 -1.90
N ALA A 79 1.06 0.62 -2.53
CA ALA A 79 1.33 1.98 -2.07
C ALA A 79 0.73 2.27 -0.68
N GLU A 80 -0.48 1.77 -0.39
CA GLU A 80 -1.08 1.91 0.96
C GLU A 80 -0.31 1.08 2.00
N SER A 81 0.11 -0.15 1.64
CA SER A 81 0.94 -0.98 2.53
C SER A 81 2.31 -0.34 2.82
N GLU A 82 2.93 0.33 1.85
CA GLU A 82 4.18 1.10 2.04
C GLU A 82 3.99 2.24 3.04
N LYS A 83 2.86 2.92 2.99
CA LYS A 83 2.52 4.00 3.93
C LYS A 83 2.29 3.48 5.34
N GLU A 84 1.52 2.38 5.49
CA GLU A 84 1.32 1.73 6.79
C GLU A 84 2.64 1.31 7.45
N ILE A 85 3.58 0.77 6.67
CA ILE A 85 4.91 0.41 7.18
C ILE A 85 5.66 1.64 7.66
N GLY A 86 5.61 2.74 6.91
CA GLY A 86 6.23 4.00 7.33
C GLY A 86 5.71 4.49 8.69
N GLU A 87 4.41 4.35 8.94
CA GLU A 87 3.78 4.70 10.23
C GLU A 87 4.23 3.75 11.36
N LEU A 88 4.32 2.44 11.08
CA LEU A 88 4.81 1.44 12.04
C LEU A 88 6.30 1.63 12.38
N GLU A 89 7.13 1.99 11.41
CA GLU A 89 8.55 2.27 11.63
C GLU A 89 8.73 3.49 12.55
N LEU A 90 7.97 4.57 12.32
CA LEU A 90 7.98 5.74 13.20
C LEU A 90 7.53 5.39 14.63
N LYS A 91 6.51 4.56 14.77
CA LYS A 91 6.05 4.07 16.08
C LYS A 91 7.11 3.22 16.78
N ALA A 92 7.81 2.35 16.05
CA ALA A 92 8.91 1.55 16.60
C ALA A 92 10.09 2.42 17.06
N GLU A 93 10.45 3.47 16.30
CA GLU A 93 11.48 4.43 16.72
C GLU A 93 11.08 5.21 17.98
N GLU A 94 9.82 5.64 18.10
CA GLU A 94 9.31 6.32 19.28
C GLU A 94 9.33 5.39 20.50
N ALA A 95 8.87 4.15 20.37
CA ALA A 95 8.93 3.16 21.43
C ALA A 95 10.38 2.85 21.86
N GLN A 96 11.31 2.77 20.91
CA GLN A 96 12.73 2.59 21.22
C GLN A 96 13.30 3.77 22.02
N ARG A 97 13.00 5.01 21.65
CA ARG A 97 13.42 6.20 22.42
C ARG A 97 12.84 6.20 23.85
N THR A 98 11.56 5.84 23.98
CA THR A 98 10.91 5.70 25.28
C THR A 98 11.60 4.65 26.16
N SER A 99 12.01 3.53 25.58
CA SER A 99 12.76 2.48 26.25
C SER A 99 14.15 2.96 26.73
N GLU A 100 14.84 3.73 25.88
CA GLU A 100 16.15 4.33 26.21
C GLU A 100 16.03 5.34 27.34
N ASP A 101 15.02 6.23 27.29
CA ASP A 101 14.75 7.22 28.33
C ASP A 101 14.38 6.55 29.66
N ALA A 102 13.57 5.51 29.63
CA ALA A 102 13.21 4.72 30.82
C ALA A 102 14.45 4.01 31.41
N SER A 103 15.32 3.48 30.59
CA SER A 103 16.59 2.87 31.01
C SER A 103 17.55 3.89 31.63
N ALA A 104 17.60 5.10 31.06
CA ALA A 104 18.38 6.21 31.64
C ALA A 104 17.83 6.63 33.00
N ALA A 105 16.51 6.66 33.19
CA ALA A 105 15.85 6.96 34.46
C ALA A 105 16.19 5.92 35.55
N VAL A 106 16.28 4.63 35.18
CA VAL A 106 16.76 3.56 36.09
C VAL A 106 18.20 3.82 36.53
N ALA A 107 19.10 4.17 35.60
CA ALA A 107 20.49 4.47 35.89
C ALA A 107 20.63 5.67 36.83
N GLU A 108 19.89 6.75 36.60
CA GLU A 108 19.86 7.94 37.47
C GLU A 108 19.33 7.59 38.88
N GLN A 109 18.30 6.75 38.96
CA GLN A 109 17.76 6.29 40.23
C GLN A 109 18.79 5.45 41.02
N GLN A 110 19.53 4.59 40.31
CA GLN A 110 20.62 3.80 40.91
C GLN A 110 21.71 4.73 41.49
N GLU A 111 22.13 5.76 40.78
CA GLU A 111 23.11 6.72 41.29
C GLU A 111 22.60 7.46 42.56
N ARG A 112 21.32 7.79 42.66
CA ARG A 112 20.71 8.37 43.86
C ARG A 112 20.75 7.40 45.04
N ILE A 113 20.45 6.14 44.83
CA ILE A 113 20.51 5.11 45.86
C ILE A 113 21.97 4.90 46.34
N ASP A 114 22.93 4.85 45.42
CA ASP A 114 24.35 4.68 45.75
C ASP A 114 24.87 5.88 46.54
N ALA A 115 24.50 7.10 46.18
CA ALA A 115 24.86 8.31 46.93
C ALA A 115 24.26 8.30 48.35
N LEU A 116 23.02 7.83 48.52
CA LEU A 116 22.37 7.68 49.81
C LEU A 116 23.06 6.63 50.67
N ALA A 117 23.39 5.49 50.10
CA ALA A 117 24.10 4.40 50.74
C ALA A 117 25.50 4.83 51.21
N GLN A 118 26.27 5.58 50.40
CA GLN A 118 27.57 6.12 50.76
C GLN A 118 27.46 7.12 51.90
N LYS A 119 26.45 8.04 51.88
CA LYS A 119 26.21 8.99 52.99
C LYS A 119 25.92 8.24 54.29
N ARG A 120 25.11 7.20 54.23
CA ARG A 120 24.79 6.34 55.40
C ARG A 120 26.02 5.61 55.92
N TYR A 121 26.82 5.03 55.05
CA TYR A 121 28.06 4.32 55.43
C TYR A 121 29.06 5.25 56.08
N ARG A 122 29.36 6.43 55.54
CA ARG A 122 30.30 7.41 56.07
C ARG A 122 29.88 7.97 57.44
N ARG A 123 28.58 8.13 57.69
CA ARG A 123 28.05 8.70 58.93
C ARG A 123 27.84 7.65 60.01
N ASN A 124 27.76 6.38 59.69
CA ASN A 124 27.18 5.39 60.60
C ASN A 124 27.93 4.08 60.70
N ALA A 125 29.26 4.14 60.81
CA ALA A 125 29.97 2.93 61.28
C ALA A 125 29.59 2.50 62.72
N ALA A 126 28.79 3.29 63.46
CA ALA A 126 28.59 3.08 64.89
C ALA A 126 27.19 3.35 65.46
N ALA A 127 26.18 3.74 64.72
CA ALA A 127 24.91 4.16 65.34
C ALA A 127 23.68 3.37 64.83
N THR A 128 23.29 2.34 65.51
CA THR A 128 21.91 1.84 65.50
C THR A 128 21.00 2.88 66.22
N SER A 129 19.69 2.89 65.89
CA SER A 129 18.72 3.80 66.54
C SER A 129 18.77 3.66 68.07
N VAL A 130 19.05 2.47 68.56
CA VAL A 130 19.21 2.20 69.99
C VAL A 130 20.51 2.85 70.56
N SER A 131 21.67 2.72 69.83
CA SER A 131 22.91 3.36 70.28
C SER A 131 22.89 4.85 70.18
N ALA A 132 22.18 5.42 69.19
CA ALA A 132 21.96 6.87 69.05
C ALA A 132 21.15 7.44 70.21
N ALA A 133 20.14 6.71 70.68
CA ALA A 133 19.35 7.11 71.84
C ALA A 133 20.14 6.95 73.17
N LEU A 134 20.88 5.84 73.32
CA LEU A 134 21.69 5.57 74.52
C LEU A 134 22.89 6.53 74.69
N ASN A 135 23.45 7.04 73.58
CA ASN A 135 24.57 7.98 73.58
C ASN A 135 24.13 9.46 73.53
N ALA A 136 22.85 9.77 73.72
CA ALA A 136 22.36 11.15 73.80
C ALA A 136 22.63 11.74 75.18
N ASN A 137 23.04 13.02 75.23
CA ASN A 137 23.35 13.73 76.46
C ASN A 137 22.08 14.11 77.27
N ASP A 138 20.92 14.16 76.60
CA ASP A 138 19.62 14.44 77.18
C ASP A 138 18.49 13.81 76.34
N VAL A 139 17.24 13.82 76.87
CA VAL A 139 16.07 13.26 76.20
C VAL A 139 15.74 13.98 74.91
N ALA A 140 15.92 15.27 74.82
CA ALA A 140 15.63 16.08 73.62
C ALA A 140 16.53 15.68 72.45
N SER A 141 17.84 15.57 72.74
CA SER A 141 18.84 15.04 71.76
C SER A 141 18.58 13.63 71.32
N ALA A 142 18.06 12.76 72.20
CA ALA A 142 17.66 11.40 71.83
C ALA A 142 16.45 11.38 70.87
N VAL A 143 15.42 12.21 71.12
CA VAL A 143 14.24 12.34 70.28
C VAL A 143 14.59 12.92 68.91
N GLU A 144 15.44 13.97 68.86
CA GLU A 144 15.92 14.58 67.61
C GLU A 144 16.70 13.56 66.76
N ARG A 145 17.62 12.78 67.34
CA ARG A 145 18.39 11.75 66.64
C ARG A 145 17.49 10.61 66.10
N MET A 146 16.51 10.17 66.88
CA MET A 146 15.53 9.16 66.43
C MET A 146 14.66 9.72 65.31
N GLY A 147 14.21 10.97 65.39
CA GLY A 147 13.47 11.67 64.34
C GLY A 147 14.27 11.73 63.02
N TYR A 148 15.54 12.10 63.13
CA TYR A 148 16.45 12.10 61.97
C TYR A 148 16.63 10.74 61.32
N LEU A 149 16.86 9.69 62.12
CA LEU A 149 17.00 8.29 61.61
C LEU A 149 15.68 7.80 60.98
N GLY A 150 14.55 8.15 61.57
CA GLY A 150 13.22 7.90 61.00
C GLY A 150 13.01 8.58 59.64
N ALA A 151 13.43 9.82 59.54
CA ALA A 151 13.37 10.58 58.27
C ALA A 151 14.29 9.96 57.19
N LEU A 152 15.50 9.56 57.57
CA LEU A 152 16.44 8.86 56.66
C LEU A 152 15.91 7.50 56.19
N SER A 153 15.30 6.73 57.10
CA SER A 153 14.67 5.45 56.74
C SER A 153 13.50 5.62 55.76
N LYS A 154 12.68 6.65 55.99
CA LYS A 154 11.58 6.99 55.06
C LYS A 154 12.11 7.49 53.70
N ALA A 155 13.21 8.23 53.69
CA ALA A 155 13.85 8.63 52.44
C ALA A 155 14.41 7.41 51.67
N ALA A 156 15.09 6.50 52.35
CA ALA A 156 15.60 5.28 51.75
C ALA A 156 14.47 4.39 51.14
N LYS A 157 13.36 4.28 51.85
CA LYS A 157 12.19 3.55 51.33
C LYS A 157 11.57 4.20 50.09
N ARG A 158 11.51 5.55 50.06
CA ARG A 158 11.03 6.25 48.86
C ARG A 158 11.93 6.02 47.64
N GLU A 159 13.27 6.04 47.83
CA GLU A 159 14.21 5.76 46.73
C GLU A 159 14.10 4.29 46.24
N GLU A 160 13.91 3.33 47.17
CA GLU A 160 13.67 1.94 46.83
C GLU A 160 12.37 1.78 46.03
N ASP A 161 11.26 2.35 46.48
CA ASP A 161 9.97 2.31 45.78
C ASP A 161 10.06 2.98 44.39
N ALA A 162 10.78 4.11 44.26
CA ALA A 162 11.03 4.76 43.00
C ALA A 162 11.88 3.91 42.05
N MET A 163 12.88 3.19 42.56
CA MET A 163 13.69 2.26 41.77
C MET A 163 12.86 1.11 41.22
N VAL A 164 12.00 0.50 42.04
CA VAL A 164 11.10 -0.56 41.60
C VAL A 164 10.16 -0.07 40.50
N ALA A 165 9.59 1.15 40.68
CA ALA A 165 8.70 1.73 39.69
C ALA A 165 9.45 2.06 38.36
N ALA A 166 10.66 2.61 38.44
CA ALA A 166 11.49 2.93 37.27
C ALA A 166 11.88 1.64 36.51
N SER A 167 12.28 0.58 37.23
CA SER A 167 12.60 -0.71 36.61
C SER A 167 11.41 -1.31 35.90
N ALA A 168 10.23 -1.34 36.53
CA ALA A 168 9.02 -1.85 35.89
C ALA A 168 8.63 -1.04 34.65
N ALA A 169 8.80 0.28 34.69
CA ALA A 169 8.53 1.16 33.52
C ALA A 169 9.53 0.88 32.39
N ALA A 170 10.82 0.66 32.70
CA ALA A 170 11.83 0.32 31.71
C ALA A 170 11.57 -1.05 31.06
N ASP A 171 11.19 -2.06 31.85
CA ASP A 171 10.86 -3.37 31.35
C ASP A 171 9.64 -3.33 30.39
N ASN A 172 8.59 -2.57 30.76
CA ASN A 172 7.42 -2.41 29.91
C ASN A 172 7.76 -1.64 28.60
N ALA A 173 8.48 -0.54 28.70
CA ALA A 173 8.89 0.25 27.53
C ALA A 173 9.79 -0.56 26.59
N HIS A 174 10.67 -1.40 27.14
CA HIS A 174 11.50 -2.31 26.34
C HIS A 174 10.64 -3.34 25.60
N GLN A 175 9.66 -3.95 26.27
CA GLN A 175 8.76 -4.91 25.62
C GLN A 175 7.95 -4.25 24.51
N GLU A 176 7.39 -3.06 24.74
CA GLU A 176 6.68 -2.30 23.72
C GLU A 176 7.55 -1.97 22.50
N ALA A 177 8.84 -1.64 22.72
CA ALA A 177 9.77 -1.39 21.63
C ALA A 177 10.08 -2.65 20.81
N VAL A 178 10.25 -3.80 21.49
CA VAL A 178 10.46 -5.09 20.82
C VAL A 178 9.23 -5.46 19.98
N ASP A 179 8.04 -5.40 20.57
CA ASP A 179 6.79 -5.75 19.90
C ASP A 179 6.55 -4.86 18.66
N ALA A 180 6.75 -3.55 18.79
CA ALA A 180 6.61 -2.62 17.66
C ALA A 180 7.63 -2.88 16.54
N ALA A 181 8.87 -3.21 16.89
CA ALA A 181 9.91 -3.55 15.91
C ALA A 181 9.63 -4.87 15.20
N GLU A 182 9.09 -5.86 15.89
CA GLU A 182 8.70 -7.14 15.30
C GLU A 182 7.51 -6.96 14.35
N GLU A 183 6.50 -6.18 14.73
CA GLU A 183 5.35 -5.86 13.89
C GLU A 183 5.79 -5.17 12.58
N ALA A 184 6.67 -4.15 12.67
CA ALA A 184 7.19 -3.46 11.50
C ALA A 184 8.00 -4.38 10.58
N ARG A 185 8.81 -5.30 11.13
CA ARG A 185 9.55 -6.30 10.35
C ARG A 185 8.63 -7.26 9.63
N HIS A 186 7.64 -7.80 10.31
CA HIS A 186 6.67 -8.75 9.73
C HIS A 186 5.94 -8.10 8.55
N LYS A 187 5.45 -6.88 8.73
CA LYS A 187 4.80 -6.12 7.66
C LYS A 187 5.72 -5.83 6.48
N ARG A 188 7.00 -5.55 6.72
CA ARG A 188 7.98 -5.35 5.65
C ARG A 188 8.23 -6.65 4.84
N ASP A 189 8.29 -7.79 5.51
CA ASP A 189 8.47 -9.08 4.85
C ASP A 189 7.23 -9.43 4.00
N GLU A 190 6.02 -9.19 4.51
CA GLU A 190 4.76 -9.33 3.75
C GLU A 190 4.75 -8.43 2.51
N LEU A 191 5.16 -7.16 2.67
CA LEU A 191 5.24 -6.20 1.57
C LEU A 191 6.20 -6.67 0.48
N GLN A 192 7.37 -7.21 0.86
CA GLN A 192 8.35 -7.69 -0.12
C GLN A 192 7.76 -8.82 -0.97
N VAL A 193 7.07 -9.77 -0.36
CA VAL A 193 6.40 -10.86 -1.09
C VAL A 193 5.32 -10.31 -2.03
N LYS A 194 4.52 -9.36 -1.56
CA LYS A 194 3.48 -8.70 -2.37
C LYS A 194 4.09 -7.95 -3.56
N ARG A 195 5.16 -7.18 -3.33
CA ARG A 195 5.90 -6.46 -4.38
C ARG A 195 6.42 -7.40 -5.47
N ASP A 196 7.04 -8.51 -5.07
CA ASP A 196 7.58 -9.48 -6.02
C ASP A 196 6.46 -10.12 -6.87
N SER A 197 5.30 -10.40 -6.27
CA SER A 197 4.11 -10.88 -7.00
C SER A 197 3.61 -9.85 -8.01
N VAL A 198 3.44 -8.59 -7.59
CA VAL A 198 2.97 -7.50 -8.47
C VAL A 198 3.92 -7.28 -9.64
N LEU A 199 5.23 -7.30 -9.41
CA LEU A 199 6.22 -7.15 -10.48
C LEU A 199 6.15 -8.28 -11.51
N LYS A 200 5.92 -9.52 -11.06
CA LYS A 200 5.74 -10.67 -11.95
C LYS A 200 4.48 -10.51 -12.81
N GLU A 201 3.34 -10.19 -12.17
CA GLU A 201 2.07 -10.01 -12.87
C GLU A 201 2.12 -8.85 -13.87
N LYS A 202 2.81 -7.77 -13.51
CA LYS A 202 3.05 -6.64 -14.40
C LYS A 202 3.88 -7.03 -15.63
N ALA A 203 4.94 -7.80 -15.45
CA ALA A 203 5.76 -8.28 -16.57
C ALA A 203 4.98 -9.20 -17.52
N GLU A 204 4.15 -10.09 -16.98
CA GLU A 204 3.26 -10.95 -17.78
C GLU A 204 2.22 -10.12 -18.55
N LEU A 205 1.65 -9.10 -17.92
CA LEU A 205 0.72 -8.18 -18.56
C LEU A 205 1.37 -7.39 -19.69
N GLU A 206 2.57 -6.83 -19.48
CA GLU A 206 3.31 -6.06 -20.50
C GLU A 206 3.60 -6.92 -21.74
N GLU A 207 3.88 -8.20 -21.56
CA GLU A 207 4.09 -9.11 -22.69
C GLU A 207 2.79 -9.35 -23.46
N GLN A 208 1.67 -9.59 -22.76
CA GLN A 208 0.35 -9.76 -23.40
C GLN A 208 -0.09 -8.47 -24.14
N GLN A 209 0.18 -7.30 -23.56
CA GLN A 209 -0.09 -6.01 -24.21
C GLN A 209 0.69 -5.87 -25.52
N LYS A 210 1.99 -6.16 -25.51
CA LYS A 210 2.84 -6.11 -26.73
C LYS A 210 2.37 -7.10 -27.81
N GLU A 211 1.95 -8.29 -27.42
CA GLU A 211 1.43 -9.27 -28.36
C GLU A 211 0.11 -8.79 -29.00
N LEU A 212 -0.78 -8.20 -28.22
CA LEU A 212 -2.02 -7.61 -28.73
C LEU A 212 -1.74 -6.41 -29.63
N GLU A 213 -0.84 -5.50 -29.25
CA GLU A 213 -0.42 -4.35 -30.04
C GLU A 213 0.13 -4.81 -31.39
N ALA A 214 1.07 -5.77 -31.41
CA ALA A 214 1.64 -6.31 -32.63
C ALA A 214 0.57 -6.95 -33.54
N THR A 215 -0.40 -7.64 -32.96
CA THR A 215 -1.53 -8.24 -33.68
C THR A 215 -2.40 -7.18 -34.33
N VAL A 216 -2.78 -6.16 -33.59
CA VAL A 216 -3.62 -5.04 -34.10
C VAL A 216 -2.86 -4.24 -35.17
N ASP A 217 -1.56 -3.97 -34.97
CA ASP A 217 -0.74 -3.23 -35.94
C ASP A 217 -0.51 -4.01 -37.24
N GLY A 218 -0.54 -5.34 -37.16
CA GLY A 218 -0.45 -6.25 -38.30
C GLY A 218 -1.74 -6.43 -39.10
N LEU A 219 -2.88 -5.88 -38.67
CA LEU A 219 -4.16 -6.03 -39.35
C LEU A 219 -4.15 -5.38 -40.75
N SER A 220 -4.84 -6.03 -41.71
CA SER A 220 -5.16 -5.39 -42.99
C SER A 220 -6.05 -4.15 -42.78
N PRO A 221 -6.12 -3.22 -43.75
CA PRO A 221 -6.98 -2.04 -43.64
C PRO A 221 -8.45 -2.40 -43.35
N GLU A 222 -8.96 -3.46 -43.96
CA GLU A 222 -10.35 -3.92 -43.80
C GLU A 222 -10.56 -4.52 -42.39
N ALA A 223 -9.59 -5.30 -41.90
CA ALA A 223 -9.64 -5.88 -40.57
C ALA A 223 -9.50 -4.80 -39.48
N ARG A 224 -8.67 -3.77 -39.72
CA ARG A 224 -8.53 -2.62 -38.83
C ARG A 224 -9.82 -1.81 -38.75
N GLU A 225 -10.50 -1.59 -39.89
CA GLU A 225 -11.80 -0.92 -39.91
C GLU A 225 -12.84 -1.73 -39.11
N ALA A 226 -12.90 -3.05 -39.31
CA ALA A 226 -13.78 -3.94 -38.56
C ALA A 226 -13.47 -3.93 -37.05
N TRP A 227 -12.19 -3.88 -36.67
CA TRP A 227 -11.73 -3.73 -35.28
C TRP A 227 -12.25 -2.43 -34.65
N VAL A 228 -12.06 -1.31 -35.33
CA VAL A 228 -12.56 0.00 -34.86
C VAL A 228 -14.07 0.01 -34.76
N GLN A 229 -14.79 -0.55 -35.75
CA GLN A 229 -16.25 -0.64 -35.72
C GLN A 229 -16.79 -1.52 -34.60
N HIS A 230 -16.09 -2.60 -34.24
CA HIS A 230 -16.49 -3.49 -33.16
C HIS A 230 -16.53 -2.78 -31.80
N PHE A 231 -15.57 -1.89 -31.54
CA PHE A 231 -15.43 -1.20 -30.26
C PHE A 231 -15.83 0.29 -30.26
N GLY A 232 -15.76 0.96 -31.41
CA GLY A 232 -15.85 2.42 -31.53
C GLY A 232 -17.23 2.96 -31.89
N GLY A 233 -18.22 2.10 -32.15
CA GLY A 233 -19.55 2.54 -32.52
C GLY A 233 -19.63 3.33 -33.84
N SER A 234 -20.78 3.93 -34.14
CA SER A 234 -21.01 4.70 -35.37
C SER A 234 -20.52 6.15 -35.24
N SER A 235 -19.85 6.65 -36.26
CA SER A 235 -19.27 8.00 -36.36
C SER A 235 -20.27 9.14 -36.64
N ASP A 236 -21.56 8.87 -36.68
CA ASP A 236 -22.61 9.84 -37.15
C ASP A 236 -23.30 10.62 -36.01
N LEU A 237 -22.59 10.88 -34.90
CA LEU A 237 -23.17 11.58 -33.74
C LEU A 237 -22.93 13.10 -33.83
N ASP A 238 -23.96 13.87 -33.52
CA ASP A 238 -23.84 15.32 -33.33
C ASP A 238 -23.25 15.61 -31.93
N LEU A 239 -21.91 15.56 -31.84
CA LEU A 239 -21.16 15.76 -30.60
C LEU A 239 -21.38 17.13 -29.97
N ALA A 240 -21.70 18.16 -30.79
CA ALA A 240 -21.95 19.50 -30.28
C ALA A 240 -23.29 19.55 -29.55
N ALA A 241 -24.33 18.89 -30.08
CA ALA A 241 -25.62 18.78 -29.42
C ALA A 241 -25.57 18.00 -28.11
N LEU A 242 -24.75 16.93 -28.05
CA LEU A 242 -24.53 16.13 -26.84
C LEU A 242 -23.79 16.93 -25.75
N ALA A 243 -22.78 17.71 -26.12
CA ALA A 243 -22.03 18.53 -25.18
C ALA A 243 -22.89 19.64 -24.58
N ASP A 244 -23.62 20.39 -25.45
CA ASP A 244 -24.49 21.49 -25.02
C ASP A 244 -25.68 21.04 -24.14
N GLY A 245 -26.13 19.78 -24.30
CA GLY A 245 -27.27 19.23 -23.55
C GLY A 245 -26.90 18.61 -22.21
N SER A 246 -25.62 18.31 -21.96
CA SER A 246 -25.22 17.50 -20.77
C SER A 246 -25.24 18.29 -19.46
N GLY A 247 -24.91 19.58 -19.47
CA GLY A 247 -24.75 20.40 -18.26
C GLY A 247 -23.67 19.92 -17.28
N SER A 248 -22.82 18.93 -17.69
CA SER A 248 -21.76 18.35 -16.89
C SER A 248 -20.40 18.67 -17.48
N ALA A 249 -19.56 19.39 -16.74
CA ALA A 249 -18.19 19.71 -17.16
C ALA A 249 -17.31 18.46 -17.37
N ALA A 250 -17.59 17.36 -16.65
CA ALA A 250 -16.89 16.10 -16.87
C ALA A 250 -17.24 15.48 -18.23
N VAL A 251 -18.51 15.58 -18.66
CA VAL A 251 -18.96 15.10 -19.99
C VAL A 251 -18.31 15.94 -21.09
N GLU A 252 -18.34 17.27 -20.98
CA GLU A 252 -17.70 18.17 -21.95
C GLU A 252 -16.22 17.86 -22.09
N ALA A 253 -15.51 17.61 -20.94
CA ALA A 253 -14.11 17.22 -20.93
C ALA A 253 -13.90 15.88 -21.66
N ALA A 254 -14.68 14.85 -21.33
CA ALA A 254 -14.57 13.53 -21.98
C ALA A 254 -14.83 13.61 -23.49
N LEU A 255 -15.90 14.29 -23.91
CA LEU A 255 -16.23 14.48 -25.32
C LEU A 255 -15.16 15.25 -26.09
N SER A 256 -14.45 16.19 -25.44
CA SER A 256 -13.32 16.91 -26.06
C SER A 256 -12.14 15.99 -26.42
N ARG A 257 -12.11 14.75 -25.93
CA ARG A 257 -11.07 13.74 -26.18
C ARG A 257 -11.47 12.67 -27.18
N ILE A 258 -12.63 12.78 -27.79
CA ILE A 258 -13.02 11.88 -28.90
C ILE A 258 -11.94 11.91 -29.99
N GLY A 259 -11.55 10.73 -30.46
CA GLY A 259 -10.45 10.55 -31.41
C GLY A 259 -9.06 10.42 -30.76
N ALA A 260 -8.90 10.68 -29.47
CA ALA A 260 -7.64 10.44 -28.76
C ALA A 260 -7.31 8.94 -28.72
N PRO A 261 -6.04 8.55 -28.89
CA PRO A 261 -5.66 7.15 -28.92
C PRO A 261 -5.80 6.50 -27.53
N TYR A 262 -6.01 5.18 -27.54
CA TYR A 262 -5.95 4.37 -26.36
C TYR A 262 -4.49 4.06 -25.97
N GLY A 263 -4.19 4.04 -24.67
CA GLY A 263 -2.91 3.59 -24.15
C GLY A 263 -3.07 3.00 -22.75
N TRP A 264 -2.44 1.85 -22.55
CA TRP A 264 -2.47 1.14 -21.28
C TRP A 264 -1.94 2.02 -20.12
N GLY A 265 -2.72 2.15 -19.04
CA GLY A 265 -2.34 2.93 -17.86
C GLY A 265 -2.38 4.45 -18.04
N ALA A 266 -2.74 4.96 -19.21
CA ALA A 266 -2.72 6.39 -19.53
C ALA A 266 -3.92 7.14 -18.92
N THR A 267 -3.65 8.35 -18.39
CA THR A 267 -4.63 9.23 -17.74
C THR A 267 -4.75 10.59 -18.42
N GLY A 268 -4.34 10.69 -19.71
CA GLY A 268 -4.42 11.92 -20.49
C GLY A 268 -3.21 12.86 -20.33
N PRO A 269 -3.23 14.05 -20.97
CA PRO A 269 -4.36 14.61 -21.74
C PRO A 269 -4.52 14.07 -23.16
N ASP A 270 -3.53 13.37 -23.71
CA ASP A 270 -3.48 13.02 -25.14
C ASP A 270 -3.77 11.54 -25.41
N VAL A 271 -3.59 10.67 -24.41
CA VAL A 271 -3.75 9.22 -24.47
C VAL A 271 -4.50 8.76 -23.23
N PHE A 272 -5.40 7.80 -23.36
CA PHE A 272 -6.26 7.36 -22.26
C PHE A 272 -6.46 5.84 -22.25
N ASP A 273 -6.57 5.26 -21.05
CA ASP A 273 -7.32 4.04 -20.86
C ASP A 273 -8.75 4.34 -20.34
N CYS A 274 -9.57 3.31 -20.15
CA CYS A 274 -10.97 3.46 -19.78
C CYS A 274 -11.17 4.25 -18.47
N SER A 275 -10.55 3.82 -17.39
CA SER A 275 -10.64 4.45 -16.08
C SER A 275 -9.86 5.77 -16.01
N GLY A 276 -8.77 5.90 -16.78
CA GLY A 276 -7.98 7.11 -16.89
C GLY A 276 -8.72 8.27 -17.57
N LEU A 277 -9.55 7.99 -18.58
CA LEU A 277 -10.44 8.98 -19.17
C LEU A 277 -11.42 9.53 -18.14
N MET A 278 -11.98 8.67 -17.28
CA MET A 278 -12.86 9.09 -16.18
C MET A 278 -12.12 9.98 -15.19
N VAL A 279 -10.94 9.55 -14.71
CA VAL A 279 -10.10 10.34 -13.79
C VAL A 279 -9.80 11.71 -14.35
N TRP A 280 -9.32 11.78 -15.60
CA TRP A 280 -8.98 13.03 -16.25
C TRP A 280 -10.19 13.96 -16.39
N SER A 281 -11.33 13.43 -16.82
CA SER A 281 -12.55 14.20 -17.03
C SER A 281 -13.06 14.82 -15.73
N TYR A 282 -13.06 14.06 -14.63
CA TYR A 282 -13.44 14.59 -13.31
C TYR A 282 -12.44 15.59 -12.75
N GLN A 283 -11.14 15.43 -13.05
CA GLN A 283 -10.11 16.41 -12.66
C GLN A 283 -10.32 17.77 -13.32
N GLN A 284 -10.88 17.84 -14.54
CA GLN A 284 -11.18 19.11 -15.19
C GLN A 284 -12.23 19.94 -14.42
N MET A 285 -13.07 19.28 -13.61
CA MET A 285 -14.00 19.96 -12.70
C MET A 285 -13.49 20.04 -11.26
N GLY A 286 -12.21 19.76 -11.03
CA GLY A 286 -11.55 19.83 -9.71
C GLY A 286 -11.91 18.67 -8.77
N LYS A 287 -12.43 17.57 -9.28
CA LYS A 287 -12.83 16.41 -8.49
C LYS A 287 -11.90 15.23 -8.73
N SER A 288 -11.38 14.65 -7.65
CA SER A 288 -10.60 13.42 -7.71
C SER A 288 -11.51 12.20 -7.52
N ILE A 289 -11.31 11.18 -8.35
CA ILE A 289 -11.95 9.88 -8.25
C ILE A 289 -10.89 8.78 -8.25
N PRO A 290 -11.21 7.56 -7.80
CA PRO A 290 -10.26 6.44 -7.80
C PRO A 290 -9.73 6.10 -9.19
N ARG A 291 -8.54 5.46 -9.24
CA ARG A 291 -7.83 5.18 -10.49
C ARG A 291 -8.41 3.99 -11.26
N THR A 292 -8.83 2.92 -10.57
CA THR A 292 -9.28 1.68 -11.21
C THR A 292 -10.78 1.66 -11.45
N SER A 293 -11.21 0.90 -12.47
CA SER A 293 -12.63 0.72 -12.80
C SER A 293 -13.44 0.20 -11.61
N GLN A 294 -12.89 -0.80 -10.89
CA GLN A 294 -13.51 -1.38 -9.69
C GLN A 294 -13.68 -0.33 -8.58
N ALA A 295 -12.60 0.40 -8.27
CA ALA A 295 -12.63 1.42 -7.22
C ALA A 295 -13.52 2.61 -7.59
N GLN A 296 -13.63 2.95 -8.90
CA GLN A 296 -14.55 3.96 -9.36
C GLN A 296 -16.01 3.52 -9.12
N LEU A 297 -16.38 2.30 -9.47
CA LEU A 297 -17.74 1.83 -9.22
C LEU A 297 -18.05 1.64 -7.73
N ALA A 298 -17.07 1.26 -6.92
CA ALA A 298 -17.23 1.10 -5.47
C ALA A 298 -17.25 2.44 -4.71
N GLY A 299 -16.58 3.48 -5.22
CA GLY A 299 -16.38 4.76 -4.52
C GLY A 299 -17.47 5.79 -4.73
N GLY A 300 -18.31 5.64 -5.75
CA GLY A 300 -19.42 6.55 -6.03
C GLY A 300 -20.73 6.15 -5.37
N THR A 301 -21.74 7.02 -5.48
CA THR A 301 -23.11 6.70 -5.04
C THR A 301 -23.80 5.86 -6.11
N PRO A 302 -24.26 4.63 -5.80
CA PRO A 302 -24.96 3.79 -6.76
C PRO A 302 -26.19 4.47 -7.39
N VAL A 303 -26.34 4.32 -8.70
CA VAL A 303 -27.43 4.90 -9.49
C VAL A 303 -28.16 3.77 -10.24
N PRO A 304 -29.49 3.66 -10.12
CA PRO A 304 -30.29 2.78 -10.96
C PRO A 304 -30.14 3.15 -12.45
N LEU A 305 -30.12 2.16 -13.34
CA LEU A 305 -29.90 2.38 -14.77
C LEU A 305 -31.00 3.21 -15.46
N ASP A 306 -32.19 3.23 -14.90
CA ASP A 306 -33.31 4.06 -15.34
C ASP A 306 -33.26 5.52 -14.81
N GLN A 307 -32.26 5.84 -13.96
CA GLN A 307 -32.05 7.18 -13.38
C GLN A 307 -30.68 7.78 -13.72
N LEU A 308 -30.03 7.25 -14.76
CA LEU A 308 -28.76 7.75 -15.24
C LEU A 308 -28.85 9.23 -15.69
N GLN A 309 -27.83 9.98 -15.32
CA GLN A 309 -27.64 11.37 -15.72
C GLN A 309 -26.26 11.54 -16.38
N PRO A 310 -26.12 12.49 -17.32
CA PRO A 310 -24.81 12.79 -17.89
C PRO A 310 -23.75 13.05 -16.83
N GLY A 311 -22.62 12.34 -16.94
CA GLY A 311 -21.53 12.33 -15.97
C GLY A 311 -21.48 11.06 -15.11
N ASP A 312 -22.55 10.28 -15.00
CA ASP A 312 -22.50 9.01 -14.25
C ASP A 312 -21.50 8.04 -14.88
N ILE A 313 -20.74 7.33 -14.04
CA ILE A 313 -19.81 6.30 -14.48
C ILE A 313 -20.55 4.97 -14.52
N VAL A 314 -20.51 4.31 -15.67
CA VAL A 314 -21.11 3.00 -15.91
C VAL A 314 -20.00 1.95 -15.95
N GLY A 315 -20.13 0.91 -15.13
CA GLY A 315 -19.21 -0.24 -15.08
C GLY A 315 -19.71 -1.38 -15.94
N TYR A 316 -18.78 -2.06 -16.60
CA TYR A 316 -19.03 -3.12 -17.55
C TYR A 316 -18.23 -4.37 -17.22
N TYR A 317 -18.77 -5.52 -17.67
CA TYR A 317 -18.25 -6.87 -17.52
C TYR A 317 -18.15 -7.34 -16.05
N PRO A 318 -18.27 -8.66 -15.81
CA PRO A 318 -18.10 -9.22 -14.47
C PRO A 318 -16.79 -8.79 -13.80
N GLY A 319 -16.89 -8.27 -12.57
CA GLY A 319 -15.74 -7.72 -11.84
C GLY A 319 -15.37 -6.29 -12.21
N VAL A 320 -16.19 -5.61 -13.03
CA VAL A 320 -16.01 -4.20 -13.44
C VAL A 320 -14.62 -3.96 -14.07
N THR A 321 -14.36 -4.68 -15.15
CA THR A 321 -13.07 -4.59 -15.85
C THR A 321 -13.00 -3.46 -16.86
N HIS A 322 -14.11 -2.74 -17.06
CA HIS A 322 -14.19 -1.59 -17.96
C HIS A 322 -15.20 -0.55 -17.45
N VAL A 323 -15.00 0.71 -17.80
CA VAL A 323 -15.91 1.83 -17.48
C VAL A 323 -16.07 2.78 -18.66
N GLY A 324 -17.23 3.45 -18.68
CA GLY A 324 -17.52 4.57 -19.55
C GLY A 324 -18.34 5.63 -18.83
N MET A 325 -18.39 6.85 -19.36
CA MET A 325 -19.19 7.93 -18.81
C MET A 325 -20.49 8.05 -19.59
N TYR A 326 -21.62 8.01 -18.89
CA TYR A 326 -22.92 8.27 -19.49
C TYR A 326 -23.03 9.74 -19.94
N ILE A 327 -23.45 9.96 -21.17
CA ILE A 327 -23.53 11.29 -21.78
C ILE A 327 -24.94 11.74 -22.11
N GLY A 328 -25.97 10.91 -21.83
CA GLY A 328 -27.35 11.13 -22.22
C GLY A 328 -27.76 10.21 -23.38
N ASP A 329 -29.07 10.21 -23.68
CA ASP A 329 -29.66 9.51 -24.82
C ASP A 329 -29.28 8.04 -25.00
N GLY A 330 -29.03 7.35 -23.88
CA GLY A 330 -28.64 5.94 -23.90
C GLY A 330 -27.23 5.70 -24.44
N GLN A 331 -26.31 6.67 -24.29
CA GLN A 331 -24.95 6.63 -24.82
C GLN A 331 -23.90 6.85 -23.75
N ILE A 332 -22.70 6.30 -23.98
CA ILE A 332 -21.52 6.51 -23.17
C ILE A 332 -20.35 6.95 -24.03
N VAL A 333 -19.42 7.69 -23.43
CA VAL A 333 -18.08 7.93 -23.98
C VAL A 333 -17.07 7.07 -23.22
N HIS A 334 -16.17 6.39 -23.94
CA HIS A 334 -15.16 5.53 -23.36
C HIS A 334 -13.85 5.47 -24.17
N ALA A 335 -12.77 5.04 -23.55
CA ALA A 335 -11.55 4.56 -24.20
C ALA A 335 -11.54 3.04 -24.12
N SER A 336 -11.70 2.35 -25.25
CA SER A 336 -12.03 0.93 -25.30
C SER A 336 -10.81 0.02 -25.20
N THR A 337 -9.95 0.03 -26.22
CA THR A 337 -8.78 -0.83 -26.35
C THR A 337 -7.76 -0.27 -27.33
N TYR A 338 -6.56 -0.88 -27.39
CA TYR A 338 -5.52 -0.49 -28.34
C TYR A 338 -6.01 -0.53 -29.80
N GLY A 339 -5.62 0.49 -30.58
CA GLY A 339 -6.01 0.65 -31.97
C GLY A 339 -7.41 1.23 -32.19
N VAL A 340 -8.16 1.46 -31.10
CA VAL A 340 -9.49 2.10 -31.12
C VAL A 340 -9.40 3.44 -30.40
N PRO A 341 -9.72 4.57 -31.07
CA PRO A 341 -9.73 5.88 -30.42
C PRO A 341 -10.88 6.01 -29.43
N VAL A 342 -10.79 6.99 -28.52
CA VAL A 342 -11.92 7.40 -27.66
C VAL A 342 -13.14 7.67 -28.53
N ALA A 343 -14.25 7.03 -28.20
CA ALA A 343 -15.46 7.06 -29.00
C ALA A 343 -16.74 7.05 -28.14
N VAL A 344 -17.87 7.32 -28.78
CA VAL A 344 -19.21 7.21 -28.20
C VAL A 344 -19.87 5.94 -28.71
N VAL A 345 -20.44 5.16 -27.78
CA VAL A 345 -21.15 3.92 -28.09
C VAL A 345 -22.46 3.83 -27.31
N PRO A 346 -23.43 2.99 -27.75
CA PRO A 346 -24.63 2.74 -26.96
C PRO A 346 -24.33 2.21 -25.57
N LEU A 347 -25.10 2.62 -24.57
CA LEU A 347 -25.00 2.15 -23.16
C LEU A 347 -24.98 0.65 -23.03
N ASN A 348 -25.75 -0.05 -23.88
CA ASN A 348 -25.90 -1.51 -23.85
C ASN A 348 -25.00 -2.24 -24.87
N SER A 349 -23.96 -1.58 -25.38
CA SER A 349 -22.99 -2.24 -26.29
C SER A 349 -22.14 -3.30 -25.59
N MET A 350 -22.09 -3.25 -24.26
CA MET A 350 -21.37 -4.19 -23.41
C MET A 350 -22.24 -4.62 -22.22
N PRO A 351 -21.97 -5.78 -21.56
CA PRO A 351 -22.70 -6.20 -20.36
C PRO A 351 -22.51 -5.20 -19.21
N VAL A 352 -23.60 -4.54 -18.77
CA VAL A 352 -23.58 -3.56 -17.68
C VAL A 352 -23.61 -4.26 -16.32
N GLU A 353 -22.70 -3.90 -15.42
CA GLU A 353 -22.64 -4.37 -14.02
C GLU A 353 -23.28 -3.37 -13.04
N GLY A 354 -23.25 -2.09 -13.35
CA GLY A 354 -23.83 -1.06 -12.50
C GLY A 354 -23.43 0.35 -12.91
N ALA A 355 -23.91 1.33 -12.16
CA ALA A 355 -23.54 2.72 -12.38
C ALA A 355 -23.44 3.50 -11.08
N VAL A 356 -22.61 4.54 -11.06
CA VAL A 356 -22.40 5.39 -9.88
C VAL A 356 -22.30 6.86 -10.28
N ARG A 357 -22.64 7.74 -9.32
CA ARG A 357 -22.51 9.19 -9.39
C ARG A 357 -21.51 9.69 -8.37
N TYR A 358 -20.63 10.56 -8.84
CA TYR A 358 -19.67 11.28 -8.02
C TYR A 358 -20.10 12.71 -7.74
#